data_51605cf5fb0d5b21201b8af37896f0d1
#
_entry.id   51605cf5fb0d5b21201b8af37896f0d1
#
_cell.length_a   1.000
_cell.length_b   1.000
_cell.length_c   1.000
_cell.angle_alpha   90.00
_cell.angle_beta   90.00
_cell.angle_gamma   90.00
#
_symmetry.space_group_name_H-M   'P 1'
#
loop_
_entity.id
_entity.type
_entity.pdbx_description
1 polymer ?
#
loop_
_entity_poly.entity_id
_entity_poly.type
_entity_poly.pdbx_seq_one_letter_code
_entity_poly.pdbx_strand_id
1 'polypeptide(L)'
;LGASFNYNKEDYFYSVEAKKLIGTDMLLDEASVTGTANVVMAAVMAEGTTTIYNAACEPYLQQLCKIINKMGGKISGVGSNLLTIEGVTELSGAKHRCLPDMIEVGSFIGMAAMTKSEITIKNVCYDELGVIPRTFKRMGVKLERRGDDIFIPAQDSYEIDKFIDGSILTISDAPWPGFTPDLLSIILVMSTQAK
;
A
#
# COMPACT_ATOMS: atom_id res chain seq x y z
N LEU A 1 16.30 -16.54 -4.78
CA LEU A 1 17.20 -15.87 -5.72
C LEU A 1 18.66 -16.36 -5.61
N GLY A 2 18.93 -17.45 -4.83
CA GLY A 2 20.26 -18.06 -4.72
C GLY A 2 21.24 -17.37 -3.76
N ALA A 3 20.77 -16.43 -2.95
CA ALA A 3 21.60 -15.86 -1.88
C ALA A 3 21.70 -16.82 -0.69
N SER A 4 22.87 -16.85 -0.03
CA SER A 4 23.05 -17.49 1.26
C SER A 4 22.66 -16.53 2.38
N PHE A 5 22.05 -17.07 3.42
CA PHE A 5 21.65 -16.32 4.61
C PHE A 5 22.31 -16.94 5.84
N ASN A 6 23.01 -16.12 6.61
CA ASN A 6 23.63 -16.53 7.86
C ASN A 6 23.20 -15.61 9.00
N TYR A 7 22.91 -16.20 10.15
CA TYR A 7 22.61 -15.47 11.39
C TYR A 7 23.70 -15.78 12.41
N ASN A 8 24.44 -14.74 12.81
CA ASN A 8 25.37 -14.82 13.91
C ASN A 8 24.65 -14.52 15.23
N LYS A 9 24.46 -15.53 16.06
CA LYS A 9 23.75 -15.40 17.35
C LYS A 9 24.56 -14.67 18.42
N GLU A 10 25.88 -14.67 18.33
CA GLU A 10 26.75 -14.02 19.32
C GLU A 10 26.77 -12.51 19.14
N ASP A 11 26.82 -12.06 17.89
CA ASP A 11 26.86 -10.65 17.53
C ASP A 11 25.50 -10.07 17.13
N TYR A 12 24.43 -10.88 17.14
CA TYR A 12 23.07 -10.51 16.72
C TYR A 12 23.01 -9.88 15.33
N PHE A 13 23.78 -10.43 14.40
CA PHE A 13 23.85 -9.85 13.07
C PHE A 13 23.47 -10.88 11.99
N TYR A 14 22.86 -10.36 10.92
CA TYR A 14 22.50 -11.14 9.74
C TYR A 14 23.43 -10.80 8.58
N SER A 15 23.87 -11.82 7.84
CA SER A 15 24.54 -11.62 6.56
C SER A 15 23.78 -12.29 5.44
N VAL A 16 23.65 -11.59 4.32
CA VAL A 16 23.08 -12.11 3.08
C VAL A 16 24.10 -11.92 1.98
N GLU A 17 24.53 -13.02 1.36
CA GLU A 17 25.57 -12.99 0.35
C GLU A 17 25.09 -13.70 -0.92
N ALA A 18 25.31 -13.08 -2.06
CA ALA A 18 25.08 -13.69 -3.36
C ALA A 18 26.21 -13.34 -4.32
N LYS A 19 26.81 -14.35 -4.95
CA LYS A 19 27.72 -14.11 -6.07
C LYS A 19 26.99 -13.72 -7.33
N LYS A 20 25.77 -14.24 -7.49
CA LYS A 20 24.88 -14.00 -8.62
C LYS A 20 23.45 -14.26 -8.16
N LEU A 21 22.52 -13.43 -8.58
CA LEU A 21 21.10 -13.66 -8.37
C LEU A 21 20.53 -14.40 -9.58
N ILE A 22 19.71 -15.42 -9.31
CA ILE A 22 19.08 -16.27 -10.33
C ILE A 22 17.57 -16.22 -10.10
N GLY A 23 16.82 -16.01 -11.17
CA GLY A 23 15.35 -16.01 -11.15
C GLY A 23 14.81 -17.35 -10.66
N THR A 24 13.70 -17.29 -9.97
CA THR A 24 13.04 -18.46 -9.39
C THR A 24 11.56 -18.19 -9.15
N ASP A 25 10.79 -19.26 -9.03
CA ASP A 25 9.41 -19.15 -8.54
C ASP A 25 9.40 -19.12 -7.01
N MET A 26 8.65 -18.18 -6.42
CA MET A 26 8.52 -18.08 -4.98
C MET A 26 7.08 -17.77 -4.56
N LEU A 27 6.67 -18.39 -3.48
CA LEU A 27 5.44 -18.08 -2.78
C LEU A 27 5.80 -17.31 -1.50
N LEU A 28 5.23 -16.11 -1.32
CA LEU A 28 5.35 -15.37 -0.07
C LEU A 28 4.32 -15.90 0.93
N ASP A 29 4.73 -16.15 2.17
CA ASP A 29 3.85 -16.64 3.23
C ASP A 29 2.73 -15.63 3.55
N GLU A 30 3.03 -14.34 3.37
CA GLU A 30 2.07 -13.25 3.48
C GLU A 30 2.27 -12.23 2.34
N ALA A 31 1.23 -11.45 2.03
CA ALA A 31 1.32 -10.35 1.06
C ALA A 31 2.10 -9.15 1.66
N SER A 32 3.35 -9.39 2.00
CA SER A 32 4.24 -8.37 2.58
C SER A 32 4.65 -7.34 1.55
N VAL A 33 4.38 -6.07 1.82
CA VAL A 33 4.77 -4.95 0.96
C VAL A 33 6.29 -4.82 0.85
N THR A 34 6.96 -4.75 1.99
CA THR A 34 8.42 -4.62 2.03
C THR A 34 9.12 -5.86 1.51
N GLY A 35 8.60 -7.05 1.82
CA GLY A 35 9.06 -8.32 1.27
C GLY A 35 8.98 -8.34 -0.25
N THR A 36 7.81 -8.03 -0.81
CA THR A 36 7.61 -7.97 -2.26
C THR A 36 8.51 -6.92 -2.91
N ALA A 37 8.62 -5.72 -2.32
CA ALA A 37 9.47 -4.65 -2.85
C ALA A 37 10.95 -5.08 -2.93
N ASN A 38 11.48 -5.70 -1.87
CA ASN A 38 12.86 -6.18 -1.85
C ASN A 38 13.11 -7.27 -2.90
N VAL A 39 12.17 -8.22 -3.03
CA VAL A 39 12.28 -9.26 -4.07
C VAL A 39 12.22 -8.64 -5.46
N VAL A 40 11.31 -7.71 -5.73
CA VAL A 40 11.21 -7.02 -7.04
C VAL A 40 12.52 -6.32 -7.38
N MET A 41 13.08 -5.54 -6.44
CA MET A 41 14.35 -4.82 -6.66
C MET A 41 15.53 -5.77 -6.89
N ALA A 42 15.58 -6.92 -6.24
CA ALA A 42 16.62 -7.91 -6.44
C ALA A 42 16.42 -8.70 -7.74
N ALA A 43 15.17 -9.08 -8.05
CA ALA A 43 14.84 -9.94 -9.18
C ALA A 43 15.03 -9.24 -10.53
N VAL A 44 14.83 -7.90 -10.59
CA VAL A 44 14.96 -7.16 -11.86
C VAL A 44 16.36 -7.24 -12.47
N MET A 45 17.40 -7.50 -11.67
CA MET A 45 18.78 -7.69 -12.11
C MET A 45 19.25 -9.16 -11.99
N ALA A 46 18.36 -10.09 -11.61
CA ALA A 46 18.66 -11.50 -11.54
C ALA A 46 18.69 -12.11 -12.96
N GLU A 47 19.46 -13.17 -13.15
CA GLU A 47 19.48 -13.90 -14.42
C GLU A 47 18.26 -14.79 -14.56
N GLY A 48 17.54 -14.68 -15.68
CA GLY A 48 16.35 -15.46 -15.96
C GLY A 48 15.07 -14.78 -15.49
N THR A 49 14.06 -15.56 -15.15
CA THR A 49 12.73 -15.07 -14.78
C THR A 49 12.42 -15.38 -13.33
N THR A 50 11.82 -14.43 -12.62
CA THR A 50 11.30 -14.62 -11.27
C THR A 50 9.78 -14.49 -11.29
N THR A 51 9.08 -15.45 -10.70
CA THR A 51 7.63 -15.39 -10.47
C THR A 51 7.37 -15.27 -8.98
N ILE A 52 6.59 -14.27 -8.57
CA ILE A 52 6.21 -14.05 -7.16
C ILE A 52 4.72 -14.32 -7.02
N TYR A 53 4.37 -15.34 -6.28
CA TYR A 53 3.00 -15.65 -5.86
C TYR A 53 2.72 -14.99 -4.50
N ASN A 54 1.49 -14.56 -4.31
CA ASN A 54 1.04 -13.83 -3.13
C ASN A 54 1.82 -12.52 -2.89
N ALA A 55 2.18 -11.85 -3.99
CA ALA A 55 2.80 -10.53 -3.94
C ALA A 55 1.83 -9.49 -3.38
N ALA A 56 2.34 -8.53 -2.62
CA ALA A 56 1.59 -7.32 -2.29
C ALA A 56 1.31 -6.51 -3.56
N CYS A 57 0.17 -5.80 -3.60
CA CYS A 57 -0.26 -5.07 -4.80
C CYS A 57 -0.80 -3.67 -4.51
N GLU A 58 -0.41 -3.07 -3.40
CA GLU A 58 -0.74 -1.71 -3.01
C GLU A 58 -0.22 -0.68 -4.03
N PRO A 59 -0.84 0.50 -4.13
CA PRO A 59 -0.46 1.53 -5.10
C PRO A 59 1.02 1.92 -5.07
N TYR A 60 1.64 2.01 -3.90
CA TYR A 60 3.07 2.33 -3.77
C TYR A 60 3.98 1.19 -4.29
N LEU A 61 3.57 -0.07 -4.17
CA LEU A 61 4.29 -1.17 -4.80
C LEU A 61 4.11 -1.18 -6.32
N GLN A 62 2.89 -0.94 -6.79
CA GLN A 62 2.64 -0.76 -8.22
C GLN A 62 3.49 0.38 -8.79
N GLN A 63 3.63 1.48 -8.03
CA GLN A 63 4.48 2.61 -8.39
C GLN A 63 5.95 2.19 -8.51
N LEU A 64 6.47 1.39 -7.57
CA LEU A 64 7.83 0.84 -7.64
C LEU A 64 8.03 0.01 -8.91
N CYS A 65 7.10 -0.88 -9.23
CA CYS A 65 7.17 -1.67 -10.46
C CYS A 65 7.10 -0.77 -11.72
N LYS A 66 6.22 0.24 -11.71
CA LYS A 66 6.07 1.20 -12.82
C LYS A 66 7.35 2.03 -13.05
N ILE A 67 8.04 2.47 -11.99
CA ILE A 67 9.30 3.21 -12.17
C ILE A 67 10.41 2.29 -12.67
N ILE A 68 10.53 1.08 -12.13
CA ILE A 68 11.51 0.10 -12.60
C ILE A 68 11.30 -0.22 -14.09
N ASN A 69 10.04 -0.40 -14.52
CA ASN A 69 9.73 -0.60 -15.94
C ASN A 69 10.11 0.60 -16.81
N LYS A 70 9.93 1.84 -16.30
CA LYS A 70 10.44 3.05 -17.00
C LYS A 70 11.96 3.11 -17.08
N MET A 71 12.66 2.48 -16.15
CA MET A 71 14.13 2.38 -16.15
C MET A 71 14.65 1.28 -17.10
N GLY A 72 13.75 0.53 -17.73
CA GLY A 72 14.13 -0.57 -18.65
C GLY A 72 13.90 -1.96 -18.06
N GLY A 73 13.37 -2.06 -16.84
CA GLY A 73 12.93 -3.33 -16.24
C GLY A 73 11.76 -3.97 -16.99
N LYS A 74 11.53 -5.24 -16.73
CA LYS A 74 10.48 -6.03 -17.37
C LYS A 74 9.64 -6.74 -16.32
N ILE A 75 8.71 -6.00 -15.73
CA ILE A 75 7.80 -6.49 -14.69
C ILE A 75 6.39 -6.51 -15.27
N SER A 76 5.73 -7.65 -15.22
CA SER A 76 4.32 -7.86 -15.60
C SER A 76 3.49 -8.30 -14.39
N GLY A 77 2.16 -8.25 -14.52
CA GLY A 77 1.23 -8.55 -13.43
C GLY A 77 1.09 -7.42 -12.40
N VAL A 78 1.61 -6.21 -12.68
CA VAL A 78 1.55 -5.06 -11.77
C VAL A 78 0.11 -4.74 -11.40
N GLY A 79 -0.17 -4.68 -10.10
CA GLY A 79 -1.52 -4.50 -9.55
C GLY A 79 -2.27 -5.80 -9.26
N SER A 80 -1.61 -6.94 -9.46
CA SER A 80 -2.11 -8.25 -9.04
C SER A 80 -1.17 -8.88 -8.01
N ASN A 81 -1.62 -9.95 -7.37
CA ASN A 81 -0.82 -10.73 -6.42
C ASN A 81 0.10 -11.77 -7.11
N LEU A 82 0.22 -11.71 -8.42
CA LEU A 82 1.11 -12.54 -9.22
C LEU A 82 1.98 -11.63 -10.08
N LEU A 83 3.27 -11.53 -9.75
CA LEU A 83 4.24 -10.76 -10.50
C LEU A 83 5.19 -11.68 -11.25
N THR A 84 5.50 -11.32 -12.49
CA THR A 84 6.55 -11.97 -13.27
C THR A 84 7.59 -10.93 -13.67
N ILE A 85 8.85 -11.21 -13.40
CA ILE A 85 9.98 -10.31 -13.56
C ILE A 85 11.02 -11.01 -14.44
N GLU A 86 11.26 -10.47 -15.63
CA GLU A 86 12.38 -10.90 -16.47
C GLU A 86 13.60 -10.05 -16.10
N GLY A 87 14.66 -10.70 -15.70
CA GLY A 87 15.90 -10.02 -15.33
C GLY A 87 16.51 -9.29 -16.54
N VAL A 88 17.09 -8.12 -16.26
CA VAL A 88 17.79 -7.30 -17.26
C VAL A 88 19.23 -7.07 -16.83
N THR A 89 20.10 -6.79 -17.80
CA THR A 89 21.53 -6.57 -17.56
C THR A 89 21.84 -5.17 -17.05
N GLU A 90 20.96 -4.20 -17.32
CA GLU A 90 21.14 -2.81 -16.93
C GLU A 90 19.80 -2.10 -16.76
N LEU A 91 19.79 -1.06 -15.94
CA LEU A 91 18.69 -0.14 -15.77
C LEU A 91 19.17 1.28 -16.05
N SER A 92 18.34 2.08 -16.72
CA SER A 92 18.60 3.49 -17.00
C SER A 92 17.95 4.41 -15.98
N GLY A 93 18.22 5.71 -16.05
CA GLY A 93 17.51 6.70 -15.25
C GLY A 93 16.08 6.93 -15.78
N ALA A 94 15.16 7.31 -14.88
CA ALA A 94 13.80 7.66 -15.24
C ALA A 94 13.29 8.86 -14.44
N LYS A 95 12.37 9.65 -15.05
CA LYS A 95 11.60 10.67 -14.35
C LYS A 95 10.30 10.06 -13.84
N HIS A 96 10.03 10.22 -12.57
CA HIS A 96 8.82 9.70 -11.93
C HIS A 96 8.34 10.66 -10.85
N ARG A 97 7.01 10.84 -10.76
CA ARG A 97 6.38 11.57 -9.67
C ARG A 97 5.89 10.55 -8.64
N CYS A 98 6.36 10.67 -7.41
CA CYS A 98 5.88 9.81 -6.32
C CYS A 98 4.41 10.08 -6.01
N LEU A 99 3.69 9.03 -5.66
CA LEU A 99 2.34 9.14 -5.11
C LEU A 99 2.41 9.79 -3.72
N PRO A 100 1.37 10.53 -3.32
CA PRO A 100 1.19 10.91 -1.92
C PRO A 100 0.98 9.65 -1.07
N ASP A 101 1.32 9.74 0.20
CA ASP A 101 1.08 8.65 1.14
C ASP A 101 -0.42 8.56 1.47
N MET A 102 -1.05 7.45 1.06
CA MET A 102 -2.48 7.22 1.30
C MET A 102 -2.80 7.06 2.80
N ILE A 103 -1.83 6.65 3.62
CA ILE A 103 -1.99 6.53 5.07
C ILE A 103 -2.01 7.92 5.72
N GLU A 104 -1.14 8.84 5.28
CA GLU A 104 -1.20 10.24 5.70
C GLU A 104 -2.55 10.87 5.30
N VAL A 105 -3.01 10.65 4.08
CA VAL A 105 -4.32 11.15 3.63
C VAL A 105 -5.43 10.66 4.56
N GLY A 106 -5.48 9.36 4.85
CA GLY A 106 -6.44 8.78 5.80
C GLY A 106 -6.31 9.37 7.21
N SER A 107 -5.09 9.56 7.69
CA SER A 107 -4.81 10.16 9.00
C SER A 107 -5.32 11.60 9.08
N PHE A 108 -5.12 12.41 8.03
CA PHE A 108 -5.67 13.78 7.98
C PHE A 108 -7.19 13.81 7.90
N ILE A 109 -7.82 12.84 7.23
CA ILE A 109 -9.28 12.69 7.25
C ILE A 109 -9.75 12.44 8.70
N GLY A 110 -9.11 11.50 9.38
CA GLY A 110 -9.40 11.20 10.78
C GLY A 110 -9.16 12.38 11.71
N MET A 111 -8.06 13.11 11.52
CA MET A 111 -7.76 14.32 12.29
C MET A 111 -8.85 15.39 12.11
N ALA A 112 -9.27 15.68 10.89
CA ALA A 112 -10.34 16.64 10.62
C ALA A 112 -11.63 16.24 11.33
N ALA A 113 -11.99 14.96 11.27
CA ALA A 113 -13.14 14.41 11.94
C ALA A 113 -13.06 14.60 13.46
N MET A 114 -11.94 14.21 14.08
CA MET A 114 -11.77 14.26 15.54
C MET A 114 -11.68 15.67 16.10
N THR A 115 -11.16 16.63 15.32
CA THR A 115 -11.06 18.04 15.73
C THR A 115 -12.26 18.87 15.27
N LYS A 116 -13.22 18.24 14.57
CA LYS A 116 -14.39 18.91 13.98
C LYS A 116 -14.02 20.11 13.10
N SER A 117 -12.89 19.97 12.40
CA SER A 117 -12.31 21.03 11.58
C SER A 117 -12.67 20.87 10.12
N GLU A 118 -12.67 21.99 9.40
CA GLU A 118 -12.67 21.99 7.94
C GLU A 118 -11.24 21.89 7.41
N ILE A 119 -11.01 21.01 6.44
CA ILE A 119 -9.69 20.84 5.80
C ILE A 119 -9.84 20.49 4.31
N THR A 120 -8.92 20.98 3.50
CA THR A 120 -8.72 20.51 2.12
C THR A 120 -7.36 19.84 2.01
N ILE A 121 -7.36 18.53 1.69
CA ILE A 121 -6.14 17.77 1.41
C ILE A 121 -5.93 17.82 -0.10
N LYS A 122 -4.81 18.40 -0.53
CA LYS A 122 -4.52 18.65 -1.95
C LYS A 122 -3.70 17.53 -2.59
N ASN A 123 -3.98 17.30 -3.88
CA ASN A 123 -3.20 16.38 -4.73
C ASN A 123 -3.09 14.97 -4.14
N VAL A 124 -4.22 14.40 -3.69
CA VAL A 124 -4.26 13.11 -2.98
C VAL A 124 -4.12 11.90 -3.89
N CYS A 125 -4.06 12.07 -5.21
CA CYS A 125 -4.18 10.98 -6.19
C CYS A 125 -5.42 10.12 -5.89
N TYR A 126 -6.59 10.75 -5.91
CA TYR A 126 -7.86 10.20 -5.39
C TYR A 126 -8.15 8.78 -5.88
N ASP A 127 -7.85 8.49 -7.14
CA ASP A 127 -8.13 7.19 -7.75
C ASP A 127 -7.21 6.07 -7.22
N GLU A 128 -6.11 6.42 -6.56
CA GLU A 128 -5.17 5.49 -5.93
C GLU A 128 -5.47 5.26 -4.42
N LEU A 129 -6.50 5.94 -3.85
CA LEU A 129 -6.86 5.77 -2.42
C LEU A 129 -7.71 4.53 -2.14
N GLY A 130 -8.16 3.81 -3.17
CA GLY A 130 -8.96 2.59 -3.04
C GLY A 130 -10.21 2.79 -2.19
N VAL A 131 -10.38 1.96 -1.17
CA VAL A 131 -11.57 1.98 -0.30
C VAL A 131 -11.51 3.01 0.82
N ILE A 132 -10.36 3.69 1.03
CA ILE A 132 -10.16 4.61 2.16
C ILE A 132 -11.28 5.67 2.23
N PRO A 133 -11.56 6.47 1.18
CA PRO A 133 -12.62 7.48 1.27
C PRO A 133 -14.00 6.88 1.56
N ARG A 134 -14.29 5.69 1.03
CA ARG A 134 -15.56 5.00 1.24
C ARG A 134 -15.71 4.54 2.70
N THR A 135 -14.62 4.03 3.29
CA THR A 135 -14.62 3.58 4.69
C THR A 135 -14.89 4.75 5.63
N PHE A 136 -14.22 5.89 5.44
CA PHE A 136 -14.48 7.08 6.24
C PHE A 136 -15.91 7.63 6.04
N LYS A 137 -16.47 7.58 4.82
CA LYS A 137 -17.88 7.94 4.60
C LYS A 137 -18.83 7.05 5.38
N ARG A 138 -18.57 5.75 5.47
CA ARG A 138 -19.36 4.81 6.28
C ARG A 138 -19.25 5.07 7.78
N MET A 139 -18.17 5.73 8.22
CA MET A 139 -18.02 6.25 9.58
C MET A 139 -18.74 7.59 9.80
N GLY A 140 -19.49 8.08 8.81
CA GLY A 140 -20.25 9.32 8.87
C GLY A 140 -19.49 10.57 8.48
N VAL A 141 -18.25 10.47 8.00
CA VAL A 141 -17.46 11.63 7.56
C VAL A 141 -17.92 12.08 6.18
N LYS A 142 -18.29 13.34 6.05
CA LYS A 142 -18.57 13.96 4.75
C LYS A 142 -17.26 14.24 4.04
N LEU A 143 -17.13 13.67 2.86
CA LEU A 143 -15.97 13.84 1.98
C LEU A 143 -16.45 14.27 0.61
N GLU A 144 -15.93 15.39 0.10
CA GLU A 144 -16.19 15.89 -1.24
C GLU A 144 -14.91 15.77 -2.07
N ARG A 145 -15.00 15.05 -3.19
CA ARG A 145 -13.93 15.05 -4.19
C ARG A 145 -13.99 16.35 -4.99
N ARG A 146 -12.90 17.11 -5.02
CA ARG A 146 -12.74 18.35 -5.80
C ARG A 146 -11.57 18.18 -6.76
N GLY A 147 -11.81 17.51 -7.89
CA GLY A 147 -10.74 17.09 -8.80
C GLY A 147 -9.87 16.01 -8.18
N ASP A 148 -8.59 16.33 -7.92
CA ASP A 148 -7.64 15.46 -7.23
C ASP A 148 -7.47 15.81 -5.73
N ASP A 149 -8.30 16.71 -5.23
CA ASP A 149 -8.32 17.13 -3.82
C ASP A 149 -9.50 16.47 -3.08
N ILE A 150 -9.37 16.34 -1.76
CA ILE A 150 -10.46 15.97 -0.84
C ILE A 150 -10.75 17.16 0.06
N PHE A 151 -12.02 17.60 0.05
CA PHE A 151 -12.53 18.57 1.00
C PHE A 151 -13.34 17.85 2.07
N ILE A 152 -13.07 18.19 3.33
CA ILE A 152 -13.75 17.68 4.51
C ILE A 152 -14.35 18.89 5.24
N PRO A 153 -15.68 19.06 5.23
CA PRO A 153 -16.32 20.14 5.98
C PRO A 153 -16.30 19.86 7.48
N ALA A 154 -16.31 20.91 8.28
CA ALA A 154 -16.54 20.78 9.72
C ALA A 154 -17.87 20.07 10.00
N GLN A 155 -17.88 19.14 10.95
CA GLN A 155 -19.07 18.39 11.38
C GLN A 155 -19.13 18.29 12.89
N ASP A 156 -20.31 18.50 13.46
CA ASP A 156 -20.52 18.40 14.91
C ASP A 156 -20.71 16.96 15.40
N SER A 157 -21.20 16.08 14.53
CA SER A 157 -21.46 14.68 14.84
C SER A 157 -21.24 13.77 13.64
N TYR A 158 -20.96 12.52 13.91
CA TYR A 158 -20.71 11.45 12.94
C TYR A 158 -21.65 10.29 13.24
N GLU A 159 -22.46 9.90 12.25
CA GLU A 159 -23.37 8.75 12.35
C GLU A 159 -22.81 7.60 11.52
N ILE A 160 -22.51 6.50 12.19
CA ILE A 160 -21.96 5.29 11.55
C ILE A 160 -23.07 4.59 10.77
N ASP A 161 -22.78 4.20 9.54
CA ASP A 161 -23.66 3.34 8.75
C ASP A 161 -23.95 2.04 9.50
N LYS A 162 -25.15 1.51 9.30
CA LYS A 162 -25.53 0.17 9.74
C LYS A 162 -25.63 -0.77 8.56
N PHE A 163 -25.49 -2.07 8.83
CA PHE A 163 -25.83 -3.08 7.85
C PHE A 163 -27.36 -3.10 7.58
N ILE A 164 -27.76 -3.77 6.50
CA ILE A 164 -29.19 -3.84 6.09
C ILE A 164 -30.08 -4.44 7.18
N ASP A 165 -29.54 -5.34 7.99
CA ASP A 165 -30.22 -5.97 9.14
C ASP A 165 -30.24 -5.08 10.41
N GLY A 166 -29.67 -3.87 10.33
CA GLY A 166 -29.57 -2.92 11.43
C GLY A 166 -28.40 -3.17 12.38
N SER A 167 -27.58 -4.18 12.13
CA SER A 167 -26.39 -4.46 12.94
C SER A 167 -25.32 -3.39 12.77
N ILE A 168 -24.44 -3.28 13.77
CA ILE A 168 -23.34 -2.31 13.80
C ILE A 168 -22.32 -2.62 12.71
N LEU A 169 -21.86 -1.58 12.02
CA LEU A 169 -20.81 -1.68 11.03
C LEU A 169 -19.53 -2.29 11.62
N THR A 170 -19.03 -3.32 10.95
CA THR A 170 -17.71 -3.88 11.23
C THR A 170 -16.74 -3.45 10.14
N ILE A 171 -15.59 -2.92 10.54
CA ILE A 171 -14.47 -2.59 9.65
C ILE A 171 -13.32 -3.51 10.00
N SER A 172 -12.86 -4.27 9.02
CA SER A 172 -11.69 -5.15 9.12
C SER A 172 -10.69 -4.79 8.05
N ASP A 173 -9.43 -5.07 8.33
CA ASP A 173 -8.36 -4.99 7.34
C ASP A 173 -8.40 -6.19 6.38
N ALA A 174 -7.82 -5.98 5.23
CA ALA A 174 -7.58 -7.02 4.24
C ALA A 174 -6.48 -6.56 3.26
N PRO A 175 -5.79 -7.50 2.58
CA PRO A 175 -4.87 -7.16 1.50
C PRO A 175 -5.54 -6.25 0.46
N TRP A 176 -4.75 -5.40 -0.17
CA TRP A 176 -5.25 -4.50 -1.22
C TRP A 176 -6.07 -5.27 -2.29
N PRO A 177 -7.25 -4.77 -2.72
CA PRO A 177 -7.80 -3.43 -2.45
C PRO A 177 -8.68 -3.34 -1.19
N GLY A 178 -8.50 -4.22 -0.21
CA GLY A 178 -9.15 -4.12 1.09
C GLY A 178 -8.65 -2.92 1.90
N PHE A 179 -9.21 -2.75 3.10
CA PHE A 179 -8.84 -1.63 3.97
C PHE A 179 -7.49 -1.91 4.64
N THR A 180 -6.60 -0.92 4.62
CA THR A 180 -5.25 -1.07 5.17
C THR A 180 -5.26 -1.18 6.70
N PRO A 181 -4.47 -2.10 7.31
CA PRO A 181 -4.34 -2.21 8.77
C PRO A 181 -3.78 -0.94 9.41
N ASP A 182 -2.95 -0.17 8.70
CA ASP A 182 -2.31 1.04 9.22
C ASP A 182 -3.31 2.14 9.62
N LEU A 183 -4.51 2.13 9.05
CA LEU A 183 -5.58 3.08 9.38
C LEU A 183 -6.58 2.56 10.40
N LEU A 184 -6.47 1.30 10.87
CA LEU A 184 -7.40 0.76 11.88
C LEU A 184 -7.32 1.52 13.21
N SER A 185 -6.15 1.99 13.61
CA SER A 185 -5.97 2.83 14.81
C SER A 185 -6.72 4.16 14.68
N ILE A 186 -6.72 4.77 13.51
CA ILE A 186 -7.47 6.00 13.23
C ILE A 186 -8.97 5.73 13.30
N ILE A 187 -9.45 4.64 12.68
CA ILE A 187 -10.86 4.22 12.76
C ILE A 187 -11.26 3.95 14.21
N LEU A 188 -10.42 3.28 15.00
CA LEU A 188 -10.69 3.02 16.42
C LEU A 188 -10.88 4.32 17.21
N VAL A 189 -9.97 5.28 17.05
CA VAL A 189 -10.10 6.59 17.72
C VAL A 189 -11.38 7.30 17.29
N MET A 190 -11.68 7.32 15.99
CA MET A 190 -12.92 7.92 15.48
C MET A 190 -14.19 7.25 16.05
N SER A 191 -14.18 5.92 16.21
CA SER A 191 -15.29 5.16 16.76
C SER A 191 -15.65 5.58 18.20
N THR A 192 -14.71 6.17 18.95
CA THR A 192 -14.98 6.69 20.30
C THR A 192 -15.86 7.96 20.31
N GLN A 193 -15.98 8.65 19.18
CA GLN A 193 -16.70 9.92 19.04
C GLN A 193 -17.90 9.82 18.08
N ALA A 194 -18.00 8.75 17.31
CA ALA A 194 -19.11 8.50 16.39
C ALA A 194 -20.32 7.88 17.13
N LYS A 195 -21.52 8.01 16.54
CA LYS A 195 -22.78 7.49 17.08
C LYS A 195 -23.35 6.38 16.21
#